data_39c3fa2e53e016331cb7ffd7284d48e2
#
_entry.id   39c3fa2e53e016331cb7ffd7284d48e2
#
_cell.length_a   1.000
_cell.length_b   1.000
_cell.length_c   1.000
_cell.angle_alpha   90.00
_cell.angle_beta   90.00
_cell.angle_gamma   90.00
#
_symmetry.space_group_name_H-M   'P 1'
#
loop_
_entity.id
_entity.type
_entity.pdbx_description
1 polymer ?
#
loop_
_entity_poly.entity_id
_entity_poly.type
_entity_poly.pdbx_seq_one_letter_code
_entity_poly.pdbx_strand_id
1 'polypeptide(L)'
;VSEIMLQQTQVSTVIPFYENFMKSFPNVLTLSKANLDEVLKNWAGLGFYRRARNLHQTAKIITDKYHQVFPDNYEDLVALPGIGESTAGAILALAFNKKGTILDGNVKRVVSRYLNVENNPRELKKSIKPFLYQNSPKTNYRSFGQGMMDLGSLICGKEKPKCDLCPIQKTCLSFKKQDFIKTKKNTVTKTQESFHWFIYQKNNKVMLCKNPDEGIWPNLWVFPKRELFQTKQNINKLPSFKHSLSHKDFHISPRIINIPDDMETDDEKTIWIEKNKIAKLGAPKPVLDIVKKILNQNDKGLL
;
A
#
# COMPACT_ATOMS: atom_id res chain seq x y z
N VAL A 1 -4.23 12.32 -0.40
CA VAL A 1 -3.99 11.18 0.51
C VAL A 1 -4.77 9.97 0.04
N SER A 2 -6.10 10.05 -0.07
CA SER A 2 -6.97 8.91 -0.44
C SER A 2 -6.54 8.21 -1.73
N GLU A 3 -6.25 8.96 -2.81
CA GLU A 3 -5.81 8.41 -4.09
C GLU A 3 -4.51 7.58 -4.00
N ILE A 4 -3.62 7.97 -3.10
CA ILE A 4 -2.38 7.20 -2.85
C ILE A 4 -2.67 5.95 -2.00
N MET A 5 -3.55 6.04 -1.02
CA MET A 5 -3.96 4.88 -0.21
C MET A 5 -4.72 3.84 -1.01
N LEU A 6 -5.53 4.27 -1.97
CA LEU A 6 -6.34 3.39 -2.84
C LEU A 6 -5.52 2.68 -3.93
N GLN A 7 -4.27 3.08 -4.17
CA GLN A 7 -3.39 2.35 -5.10
C GLN A 7 -3.25 0.88 -4.66
N GLN A 8 -3.81 -0.06 -5.43
CA GLN A 8 -3.79 -1.51 -5.18
C GLN A 8 -4.41 -1.95 -3.84
N THR A 9 -5.24 -1.13 -3.22
CA THR A 9 -5.91 -1.43 -1.96
C THR A 9 -7.41 -1.16 -2.09
N GLN A 10 -8.24 -2.02 -1.50
CA GLN A 10 -9.70 -1.89 -1.54
C GLN A 10 -10.18 -0.73 -0.65
N VAL A 11 -11.27 -0.08 -1.06
CA VAL A 11 -11.87 1.06 -0.36
C VAL A 11 -12.18 0.75 1.10
N SER A 12 -12.84 -0.39 1.36
CA SER A 12 -13.21 -0.82 2.72
C SER A 12 -11.99 -0.98 3.65
N THR A 13 -10.85 -1.37 3.10
CA THR A 13 -9.60 -1.43 3.85
C THR A 13 -9.02 -0.03 4.11
N VAL A 14 -9.13 0.88 3.16
CA VAL A 14 -8.53 2.22 3.23
C VAL A 14 -9.25 3.14 4.22
N ILE A 15 -10.57 3.07 4.33
CA ILE A 15 -11.38 4.00 5.14
C ILE A 15 -10.80 4.21 6.55
N PRO A 16 -10.64 3.17 7.41
CA PRO A 16 -10.15 3.38 8.77
C PRO A 16 -8.72 3.93 8.82
N PHE A 17 -7.86 3.57 7.87
CA PHE A 17 -6.50 4.13 7.78
C PHE A 17 -6.51 5.59 7.36
N TYR A 18 -7.36 5.96 6.41
CA TYR A 18 -7.51 7.34 5.97
C TYR A 18 -7.99 8.25 7.10
N GLU A 19 -9.02 7.84 7.83
CA GLU A 19 -9.55 8.61 8.95
C GLU A 19 -8.50 8.83 10.04
N ASN A 20 -7.76 7.80 10.42
CA ASN A 20 -6.69 7.91 11.41
C ASN A 20 -5.52 8.77 10.91
N PHE A 21 -5.16 8.62 9.63
CA PHE A 21 -4.08 9.40 9.02
C PHE A 21 -4.44 10.89 8.96
N MET A 22 -5.68 11.23 8.59
CA MET A 22 -6.13 12.62 8.54
C MET A 22 -6.27 13.26 9.92
N LYS A 23 -6.56 12.48 10.97
CA LYS A 23 -6.51 12.97 12.36
C LYS A 23 -5.09 13.34 12.78
N SER A 24 -4.09 12.54 12.37
CA SER A 24 -2.68 12.78 12.70
C SER A 24 -2.06 13.88 11.83
N PHE A 25 -2.46 13.95 10.56
CA PHE A 25 -1.91 14.87 9.56
C PHE A 25 -3.03 15.60 8.80
N PRO A 26 -3.71 16.58 9.43
CA PRO A 26 -4.88 17.22 8.86
C PRO A 26 -4.60 18.11 7.63
N ASN A 27 -3.35 18.49 7.42
CA ASN A 27 -2.92 19.29 6.27
C ASN A 27 -1.51 18.91 5.79
N VAL A 28 -1.11 19.46 4.65
CA VAL A 28 0.17 19.18 4.01
C VAL A 28 1.36 19.62 4.87
N LEU A 29 1.24 20.71 5.60
CA LEU A 29 2.31 21.25 6.45
C LEU A 29 2.59 20.31 7.64
N THR A 30 1.56 19.83 8.32
CA THR A 30 1.74 18.87 9.42
C THR A 30 2.37 17.55 8.92
N LEU A 31 1.96 17.09 7.75
CA LEU A 31 2.55 15.90 7.14
C LEU A 31 4.01 16.13 6.73
N SER A 32 4.35 17.27 6.14
CA SER A 32 5.72 17.57 5.70
C SER A 32 6.72 17.68 6.85
N LYS A 33 6.28 18.21 7.99
CA LYS A 33 7.10 18.37 9.21
C LYS A 33 7.20 17.11 10.07
N ALA A 34 6.34 16.12 9.83
CA ALA A 34 6.32 14.88 10.60
C ALA A 34 7.63 14.09 10.42
N ASN A 35 7.98 13.31 11.44
CA ASN A 35 9.03 12.31 11.28
C ASN A 35 8.53 11.16 10.40
N LEU A 36 9.40 10.60 9.57
CA LEU A 36 9.07 9.47 8.71
C LEU A 36 8.51 8.27 9.52
N ASP A 37 9.03 8.01 10.71
CA ASP A 37 8.56 6.93 11.57
C ASP A 37 7.10 7.13 12.02
N GLU A 38 6.68 8.37 12.27
CA GLU A 38 5.28 8.69 12.56
C GLU A 38 4.36 8.44 11.35
N VAL A 39 4.82 8.81 10.16
CA VAL A 39 4.08 8.56 8.92
C VAL A 39 3.94 7.06 8.68
N LEU A 40 5.03 6.30 8.83
CA LEU A 40 5.03 4.84 8.66
C LEU A 40 4.20 4.13 9.74
N LYS A 41 4.18 4.64 10.96
CA LYS A 41 3.31 4.17 12.06
C LYS A 41 1.82 4.31 11.67
N ASN A 42 1.41 5.48 11.21
CA ASN A 42 0.03 5.74 10.79
C ASN A 42 -0.37 4.96 9.50
N TRP A 43 0.61 4.39 8.81
CA TRP A 43 0.42 3.55 7.63
C TRP A 43 0.49 2.05 7.94
N ALA A 44 0.92 1.68 9.16
CA ALA A 44 1.20 0.29 9.53
C ALA A 44 -0.03 -0.61 9.38
N GLY A 45 0.11 -1.67 8.58
CA GLY A 45 -0.98 -2.60 8.25
C GLY A 45 -1.62 -2.38 6.87
N LEU A 46 -1.53 -1.18 6.27
CA LEU A 46 -2.07 -0.90 4.93
C LEU A 46 -1.23 -1.55 3.81
N GLY A 47 0.05 -1.82 4.07
CA GLY A 47 0.98 -2.37 3.08
C GLY A 47 1.50 -1.36 2.07
N PHE A 48 2.37 -1.83 1.15
CA PHE A 48 2.97 -0.98 0.12
C PHE A 48 3.57 0.32 0.67
N TYR A 49 4.43 0.22 1.67
CA TYR A 49 4.99 1.35 2.45
C TYR A 49 5.74 2.39 1.59
N ARG A 50 6.17 2.03 0.37
CA ARG A 50 6.71 2.99 -0.59
C ARG A 50 5.73 4.14 -0.88
N ARG A 51 4.42 3.86 -0.84
CA ARG A 51 3.39 4.89 -1.02
C ARG A 51 3.42 5.92 0.11
N ALA A 52 3.57 5.47 1.35
CA ALA A 52 3.69 6.37 2.51
C ALA A 52 4.93 7.27 2.42
N ARG A 53 6.10 6.68 2.05
CA ARG A 53 7.32 7.46 1.84
C ARG A 53 7.17 8.49 0.73
N ASN A 54 6.62 8.08 -0.42
CA ASN A 54 6.37 8.98 -1.53
C ASN A 54 5.39 10.09 -1.14
N LEU A 55 4.32 9.76 -0.41
CA LEU A 55 3.36 10.75 0.09
C LEU A 55 4.01 11.77 1.02
N HIS A 56 4.88 11.32 1.93
CA HIS A 56 5.63 12.19 2.82
C HIS A 56 6.60 13.08 2.05
N GLN A 57 7.33 12.52 1.09
CA GLN A 57 8.24 13.29 0.23
C GLN A 57 7.47 14.30 -0.63
N THR A 58 6.33 13.92 -1.17
CA THR A 58 5.43 14.82 -1.90
C THR A 58 4.96 15.95 -1.01
N ALA A 59 4.59 15.70 0.25
CA ALA A 59 4.19 16.75 1.18
C ALA A 59 5.32 17.78 1.43
N LYS A 60 6.57 17.32 1.54
CA LYS A 60 7.75 18.22 1.64
C LYS A 60 7.90 19.08 0.38
N ILE A 61 7.85 18.48 -0.80
CA ILE A 61 7.95 19.21 -2.07
C ILE A 61 6.82 20.24 -2.21
N ILE A 62 5.58 19.87 -1.85
CA ILE A 62 4.44 20.80 -1.89
C ILE A 62 4.66 21.98 -0.92
N THR A 63 5.22 21.71 0.25
CA THR A 63 5.51 22.77 1.24
C THR A 63 6.63 23.68 0.75
N ASP A 64 7.72 23.12 0.28
CA ASP A 64 8.95 23.87 -0.01
C ASP A 64 8.90 24.57 -1.38
N LYS A 65 8.48 23.83 -2.42
CA LYS A 65 8.47 24.37 -3.80
C LYS A 65 7.16 25.07 -4.16
N TYR A 66 6.03 24.56 -3.67
CA TYR A 66 4.70 25.08 -4.04
C TYR A 66 4.01 25.87 -2.93
N HIS A 67 4.75 26.27 -1.87
CA HIS A 67 4.24 27.10 -0.78
C HIS A 67 2.91 26.60 -0.18
N GLN A 68 2.79 25.29 -0.01
CA GLN A 68 1.61 24.59 0.50
C GLN A 68 0.40 24.59 -0.43
N VAL A 69 0.52 25.14 -1.65
CA VAL A 69 -0.53 25.10 -2.66
C VAL A 69 -0.33 23.87 -3.54
N PHE A 70 -1.33 23.02 -3.62
CA PHE A 70 -1.25 21.79 -4.43
C PHE A 70 -1.32 22.17 -5.93
N PRO A 71 -0.38 21.70 -6.78
CA PRO A 71 -0.41 22.01 -8.21
C PRO A 71 -1.65 21.41 -8.87
N ASP A 72 -2.24 22.14 -9.80
CA ASP A 72 -3.48 21.81 -10.48
C ASP A 72 -3.32 21.64 -11.99
N ASN A 73 -2.08 21.31 -12.42
CA ASN A 73 -1.72 20.93 -13.80
C ASN A 73 -1.08 19.55 -13.82
N TYR A 74 -1.12 18.93 -15.00
CA TYR A 74 -0.70 17.54 -15.18
C TYR A 74 0.81 17.35 -15.00
N GLU A 75 1.60 18.25 -15.56
CA GLU A 75 3.06 18.19 -15.62
C GLU A 75 3.67 18.23 -14.22
N ASP A 76 3.24 19.17 -13.41
CA ASP A 76 3.69 19.28 -12.03
C ASP A 76 3.22 18.10 -11.16
N LEU A 77 1.99 17.62 -11.38
CA LEU A 77 1.48 16.46 -10.62
C LEU A 77 2.28 15.18 -10.90
N VAL A 78 2.59 14.87 -12.15
CA VAL A 78 3.35 13.64 -12.48
C VAL A 78 4.81 13.72 -12.06
N ALA A 79 5.34 14.92 -11.84
CA ALA A 79 6.68 15.13 -11.31
C ALA A 79 6.79 14.81 -9.81
N LEU A 80 5.66 14.71 -9.10
CA LEU A 80 5.64 14.41 -7.66
C LEU A 80 5.84 12.91 -7.38
N PRO A 81 6.61 12.55 -6.35
CA PRO A 81 6.86 11.16 -5.99
C PRO A 81 5.58 10.34 -5.76
N GLY A 82 5.48 9.21 -6.43
CA GLY A 82 4.33 8.30 -6.31
C GLY A 82 3.06 8.71 -7.05
N ILE A 83 3.08 9.82 -7.77
CA ILE A 83 1.99 10.29 -8.63
C ILE A 83 2.31 9.94 -10.07
N GLY A 84 1.75 8.85 -10.56
CA GLY A 84 1.81 8.47 -11.98
C GLY A 84 0.66 9.08 -12.78
N GLU A 85 0.65 8.85 -14.10
CA GLU A 85 -0.37 9.38 -15.03
C GLU A 85 -1.82 9.21 -14.55
N SER A 86 -2.18 8.00 -14.09
CA SER A 86 -3.54 7.72 -13.64
C SER A 86 -3.90 8.46 -12.36
N THR A 87 -2.95 8.56 -11.42
CA THR A 87 -3.16 9.28 -10.16
C THR A 87 -3.24 10.79 -10.40
N ALA A 88 -2.40 11.35 -11.28
CA ALA A 88 -2.48 12.75 -11.70
C ALA A 88 -3.84 13.04 -12.35
N GLY A 89 -4.29 12.18 -13.26
CA GLY A 89 -5.62 12.29 -13.88
C GLY A 89 -6.76 12.25 -12.86
N ALA A 90 -6.66 11.38 -11.85
CA ALA A 90 -7.65 11.29 -10.76
C ALA A 90 -7.65 12.56 -9.91
N ILE A 91 -6.49 13.08 -9.53
CA ILE A 91 -6.38 14.33 -8.76
C ILE A 91 -6.98 15.50 -9.54
N LEU A 92 -6.65 15.65 -10.82
CA LEU A 92 -7.23 16.70 -11.66
C LEU A 92 -8.75 16.61 -11.74
N ALA A 93 -9.28 15.43 -12.01
CA ALA A 93 -10.72 15.24 -12.15
C ALA A 93 -11.45 15.39 -10.81
N LEU A 94 -11.00 14.69 -9.77
CA LEU A 94 -11.73 14.56 -8.50
C LEU A 94 -11.53 15.76 -7.57
N ALA A 95 -10.30 16.27 -7.46
CA ALA A 95 -10.01 17.40 -6.57
C ALA A 95 -10.28 18.76 -7.26
N PHE A 96 -9.80 18.93 -8.48
CA PHE A 96 -9.85 20.21 -9.17
C PHE A 96 -10.98 20.37 -10.17
N ASN A 97 -11.74 19.30 -10.45
CA ASN A 97 -12.77 19.27 -11.49
C ASN A 97 -12.24 19.73 -12.87
N LYS A 98 -10.97 19.39 -13.16
CA LYS A 98 -10.28 19.67 -14.42
C LYS A 98 -10.20 18.41 -15.27
N LYS A 99 -9.93 18.58 -16.57
CA LYS A 99 -9.77 17.45 -17.49
C LYS A 99 -8.60 16.57 -17.06
N GLY A 100 -8.91 15.35 -16.61
CA GLY A 100 -7.95 14.35 -16.18
C GLY A 100 -8.37 12.96 -16.62
N THR A 101 -7.46 12.20 -17.24
CA THR A 101 -7.75 10.84 -17.68
C THR A 101 -7.41 9.83 -16.59
N ILE A 102 -8.43 9.26 -15.97
CA ILE A 102 -8.27 8.20 -14.98
C ILE A 102 -8.07 6.87 -15.72
N LEU A 103 -6.95 6.20 -15.44
CA LEU A 103 -6.56 4.94 -16.10
C LEU A 103 -6.31 3.84 -15.06
N ASP A 104 -7.20 3.73 -14.08
CA ASP A 104 -7.13 2.64 -13.11
C ASP A 104 -7.55 1.29 -13.73
N GLY A 105 -7.43 0.21 -12.96
CA GLY A 105 -7.79 -1.13 -13.43
C GLY A 105 -9.28 -1.29 -13.76
N ASN A 106 -10.15 -0.53 -13.09
CA ASN A 106 -11.60 -0.55 -13.31
C ASN A 106 -11.95 0.15 -14.62
N VAL A 107 -11.49 1.36 -14.81
CA VAL A 107 -11.73 2.17 -16.02
C VAL A 107 -11.14 1.48 -17.25
N LYS A 108 -9.92 0.96 -17.17
CA LYS A 108 -9.30 0.19 -18.27
C LYS A 108 -10.17 -0.99 -18.67
N ARG A 109 -10.71 -1.75 -17.72
CA ARG A 109 -11.59 -2.89 -17.98
C ARG A 109 -12.90 -2.47 -18.63
N VAL A 110 -13.53 -1.40 -18.14
CA VAL A 110 -14.78 -0.87 -18.72
C VAL A 110 -14.55 -0.49 -20.18
N VAL A 111 -13.54 0.32 -20.46
CA VAL A 111 -13.30 0.81 -21.82
C VAL A 111 -12.83 -0.30 -22.74
N SER A 112 -11.99 -1.23 -22.28
CA SER A 112 -11.60 -2.40 -23.07
C SER A 112 -12.82 -3.21 -23.53
N ARG A 113 -13.77 -3.46 -22.63
CA ARG A 113 -15.02 -4.18 -22.97
C ARG A 113 -15.94 -3.33 -23.83
N TYR A 114 -16.04 -2.04 -23.55
CA TYR A 114 -16.85 -1.13 -24.35
C TYR A 114 -16.40 -1.11 -25.81
N LEU A 115 -15.09 -1.05 -26.05
CA LEU A 115 -14.47 -1.05 -27.38
C LEU A 115 -14.21 -2.47 -27.94
N ASN A 116 -14.40 -3.49 -27.15
CA ASN A 116 -14.03 -4.89 -27.44
C ASN A 116 -12.56 -5.04 -27.89
N VAL A 117 -11.63 -4.41 -27.15
CA VAL A 117 -10.17 -4.47 -27.36
C VAL A 117 -9.47 -5.06 -26.16
N GLU A 118 -8.32 -5.70 -26.36
CA GLU A 118 -7.54 -6.27 -25.25
C GLU A 118 -7.03 -5.18 -24.29
N ASN A 119 -7.03 -5.50 -23.00
CA ASN A 119 -6.41 -4.65 -21.98
C ASN A 119 -4.90 -4.92 -21.87
N ASN A 120 -4.16 -4.48 -22.88
CA ASN A 120 -2.70 -4.61 -22.93
C ASN A 120 -2.05 -3.22 -23.19
N PRO A 121 -0.71 -3.08 -23.02
CA PRO A 121 -0.02 -1.80 -23.19
C PRO A 121 -0.18 -1.17 -24.58
N ARG A 122 -0.31 -1.98 -25.64
CA ARG A 122 -0.51 -1.50 -27.02
C ARG A 122 -1.89 -0.83 -27.14
N GLU A 123 -2.94 -1.55 -26.78
CA GLU A 123 -4.31 -1.03 -26.88
C GLU A 123 -4.58 0.09 -25.87
N LEU A 124 -3.91 0.09 -24.74
CA LEU A 124 -3.97 1.21 -23.78
C LEU A 124 -3.56 2.53 -24.45
N LYS A 125 -2.47 2.52 -25.23
CA LYS A 125 -1.97 3.71 -25.94
C LYS A 125 -2.80 4.02 -27.18
N LYS A 126 -3.16 2.98 -27.96
CA LYS A 126 -3.79 3.14 -29.28
C LYS A 126 -5.28 3.46 -29.20
N SER A 127 -5.99 2.84 -28.28
CA SER A 127 -7.46 2.83 -28.27
C SER A 127 -8.04 3.38 -26.97
N ILE A 128 -7.62 2.89 -25.80
CA ILE A 128 -8.28 3.14 -24.52
C ILE A 128 -8.06 4.59 -24.05
N LYS A 129 -6.80 5.06 -24.02
CA LYS A 129 -6.46 6.41 -23.59
C LYS A 129 -7.02 7.49 -24.51
N PRO A 130 -6.88 7.38 -25.86
CA PRO A 130 -7.50 8.30 -26.76
C PRO A 130 -9.03 8.35 -26.66
N PHE A 131 -9.69 7.19 -26.53
CA PHE A 131 -11.14 7.12 -26.35
C PHE A 131 -11.60 7.90 -25.12
N LEU A 132 -10.97 7.67 -23.96
CA LEU A 132 -11.29 8.39 -22.72
C LEU A 132 -11.06 9.89 -22.86
N TYR A 133 -9.97 10.30 -23.50
CA TYR A 133 -9.65 11.71 -23.68
C TYR A 133 -10.65 12.43 -24.61
N GLN A 134 -11.03 11.79 -25.72
CA GLN A 134 -11.97 12.33 -26.70
C GLN A 134 -13.41 12.39 -26.18
N ASN A 135 -13.80 11.38 -25.38
CA ASN A 135 -15.16 11.27 -24.83
C ASN A 135 -15.29 11.83 -23.41
N SER A 136 -14.27 12.52 -22.91
CA SER A 136 -14.40 13.29 -21.66
C SER A 136 -15.41 14.43 -21.84
N PRO A 137 -16.28 14.69 -20.86
CA PRO A 137 -17.22 15.81 -20.92
C PRO A 137 -16.46 17.13 -20.98
N LYS A 138 -17.16 18.22 -21.36
CA LYS A 138 -16.60 19.58 -21.33
C LYS A 138 -16.58 20.17 -19.92
N THR A 139 -17.42 19.66 -19.02
CA THR A 139 -17.57 20.08 -17.63
C THR A 139 -17.84 18.83 -16.76
N ASN A 140 -17.87 18.99 -15.43
CA ASN A 140 -18.18 17.87 -14.50
C ASN A 140 -17.23 16.67 -14.60
N TYR A 141 -15.94 16.94 -14.75
CA TYR A 141 -14.91 15.90 -14.82
C TYR A 141 -14.89 15.00 -13.58
N ARG A 142 -15.21 15.57 -12.41
CA ARG A 142 -15.34 14.84 -11.13
C ARG A 142 -16.39 13.74 -11.24
N SER A 143 -17.61 14.09 -11.63
CA SER A 143 -18.72 13.13 -11.74
C SER A 143 -18.45 12.08 -12.80
N PHE A 144 -17.85 12.47 -13.93
CA PHE A 144 -17.47 11.53 -14.98
C PHE A 144 -16.38 10.55 -14.50
N GLY A 145 -15.32 11.04 -13.87
CA GLY A 145 -14.24 10.22 -13.36
C GLY A 145 -14.73 9.23 -12.30
N GLN A 146 -15.52 9.71 -11.33
CA GLN A 146 -16.12 8.87 -10.31
C GLN A 146 -17.07 7.83 -10.92
N GLY A 147 -17.98 8.23 -11.81
CA GLY A 147 -18.91 7.34 -12.47
C GLY A 147 -18.24 6.23 -13.28
N MET A 148 -17.12 6.51 -13.93
CA MET A 148 -16.34 5.50 -14.66
C MET A 148 -15.69 4.48 -13.72
N MET A 149 -15.18 4.91 -12.57
CA MET A 149 -14.64 4.01 -11.54
C MET A 149 -15.73 3.17 -10.90
N ASP A 150 -16.87 3.77 -10.57
CA ASP A 150 -18.03 3.08 -9.97
C ASP A 150 -18.63 2.06 -10.93
N LEU A 151 -18.77 2.43 -12.20
CA LEU A 151 -19.21 1.50 -13.24
C LEU A 151 -18.32 0.26 -13.29
N GLY A 152 -17.00 0.46 -13.20
CA GLY A 152 -16.04 -0.64 -13.16
C GLY A 152 -16.12 -1.47 -11.88
N SER A 153 -16.24 -0.84 -10.72
CA SER A 153 -16.22 -1.54 -9.43
C SER A 153 -17.53 -2.24 -9.10
N LEU A 154 -18.67 -1.63 -9.41
CA LEU A 154 -20.01 -2.10 -8.97
C LEU A 154 -20.76 -2.88 -10.02
N ILE A 155 -20.61 -2.52 -11.29
CA ILE A 155 -21.42 -3.04 -12.43
C ILE A 155 -20.56 -3.92 -13.35
N CYS A 156 -19.54 -3.35 -13.98
CA CYS A 156 -18.68 -4.07 -14.93
C CYS A 156 -17.61 -4.90 -14.21
N GLY A 157 -18.05 -5.80 -13.33
CA GLY A 157 -17.21 -6.66 -12.50
C GLY A 157 -16.21 -7.48 -13.31
N LYS A 158 -15.11 -7.91 -12.63
CA LYS A 158 -13.99 -8.60 -13.29
C LYS A 158 -14.40 -9.93 -13.92
N GLU A 159 -15.12 -10.76 -13.17
CA GLU A 159 -15.51 -12.12 -13.59
C GLU A 159 -16.97 -12.18 -14.09
N LYS A 160 -17.87 -11.52 -13.37
CA LYS A 160 -19.32 -11.51 -13.68
C LYS A 160 -19.83 -10.08 -13.79
N PRO A 161 -19.82 -9.47 -14.99
CA PRO A 161 -20.40 -8.15 -15.20
C PRO A 161 -21.92 -8.21 -15.11
N LYS A 162 -22.52 -7.21 -14.43
CA LYS A 162 -23.97 -7.05 -14.30
C LYS A 162 -24.49 -6.22 -15.47
N CYS A 163 -24.47 -6.79 -16.69
CA CYS A 163 -24.77 -6.06 -17.92
C CYS A 163 -26.19 -5.49 -17.93
N ASP A 164 -27.17 -6.19 -17.35
CA ASP A 164 -28.56 -5.74 -17.27
C ASP A 164 -28.76 -4.44 -16.49
N LEU A 165 -27.83 -4.12 -15.59
CA LEU A 165 -27.80 -2.88 -14.81
C LEU A 165 -26.87 -1.81 -15.43
N CYS A 166 -26.23 -2.11 -16.58
CA CYS A 166 -25.22 -1.25 -17.13
C CYS A 166 -25.81 -0.13 -17.98
N PRO A 167 -25.61 1.17 -17.63
CA PRO A 167 -26.18 2.28 -18.37
C PRO A 167 -25.67 2.42 -19.81
N ILE A 168 -24.49 1.84 -20.12
CA ILE A 168 -23.89 1.87 -21.44
C ILE A 168 -24.00 0.53 -22.19
N GLN A 169 -24.88 -0.38 -21.75
CA GLN A 169 -25.04 -1.71 -22.31
C GLN A 169 -25.32 -1.68 -23.83
N LYS A 170 -26.29 -0.84 -24.26
CA LYS A 170 -26.76 -0.76 -25.65
C LYS A 170 -25.66 -0.44 -26.66
N THR A 171 -24.62 0.30 -26.24
CA THR A 171 -23.50 0.72 -27.08
C THR A 171 -22.26 -0.11 -26.88
N CYS A 172 -22.23 -0.99 -25.86
CA CYS A 172 -21.06 -1.80 -25.52
C CYS A 172 -20.82 -2.90 -26.55
N LEU A 173 -19.64 -2.89 -27.20
CA LEU A 173 -19.32 -3.86 -28.25
C LEU A 173 -19.11 -5.29 -27.70
N SER A 174 -18.52 -5.46 -26.53
CA SER A 174 -18.40 -6.79 -25.90
C SER A 174 -19.76 -7.39 -25.57
N PHE A 175 -20.73 -6.57 -25.15
CA PHE A 175 -22.10 -7.04 -24.90
C PHE A 175 -22.78 -7.45 -26.20
N LYS A 176 -22.69 -6.63 -27.24
CA LYS A 176 -23.27 -6.94 -28.57
C LYS A 176 -22.71 -8.23 -29.18
N LYS A 177 -21.41 -8.46 -29.01
CA LYS A 177 -20.71 -9.64 -29.54
C LYS A 177 -20.81 -10.86 -28.61
N GLN A 178 -21.35 -10.71 -27.40
CA GLN A 178 -21.31 -11.72 -26.34
C GLN A 178 -19.90 -12.26 -26.07
N ASP A 179 -18.88 -11.42 -26.32
CA ASP A 179 -17.47 -11.74 -26.14
C ASP A 179 -16.86 -10.80 -25.11
N PHE A 180 -16.76 -11.28 -23.87
CA PHE A 180 -16.17 -10.52 -22.77
C PHE A 180 -14.69 -10.83 -22.66
N ILE A 181 -13.88 -9.86 -23.08
CA ILE A 181 -12.43 -9.95 -22.97
C ILE A 181 -12.02 -10.23 -21.53
N LYS A 182 -11.45 -11.40 -21.31
CA LYS A 182 -10.92 -11.82 -20.03
C LYS A 182 -9.64 -11.05 -19.76
N THR A 183 -9.59 -10.35 -18.63
CA THR A 183 -8.31 -9.79 -18.13
C THR A 183 -7.37 -10.93 -17.83
N LYS A 184 -6.30 -11.08 -18.62
CA LYS A 184 -5.23 -12.06 -18.31
C LYS A 184 -4.71 -11.78 -16.90
N LYS A 185 -4.75 -12.78 -16.03
CA LYS A 185 -4.03 -12.71 -14.75
C LYS A 185 -2.55 -12.77 -15.10
N ASN A 186 -1.83 -11.69 -14.94
CA ASN A 186 -0.37 -11.78 -14.93
C ASN A 186 0.02 -12.58 -13.68
N THR A 187 0.30 -13.86 -13.87
CA THR A 187 0.91 -14.70 -12.84
C THR A 187 2.37 -14.27 -12.73
N VAL A 188 2.65 -13.39 -11.79
CA VAL A 188 4.03 -13.06 -11.45
C VAL A 188 4.59 -14.27 -10.71
N THR A 189 5.61 -14.90 -11.29
CA THR A 189 6.39 -15.96 -10.60
C THR A 189 7.07 -15.29 -9.41
N LYS A 190 6.67 -15.68 -8.20
CA LYS A 190 7.25 -15.14 -6.98
C LYS A 190 8.56 -15.82 -6.66
N THR A 191 9.57 -15.05 -6.32
CA THR A 191 10.80 -15.57 -5.73
C THR A 191 10.55 -16.02 -4.29
N GLN A 192 11.25 -17.05 -3.84
CA GLN A 192 11.17 -17.53 -2.46
C GLN A 192 12.43 -17.18 -1.70
N GLU A 193 12.28 -16.78 -0.46
CA GLU A 193 13.37 -16.49 0.46
C GLU A 193 13.03 -17.06 1.84
N SER A 194 14.00 -17.73 2.47
CA SER A 194 13.85 -18.28 3.81
C SER A 194 14.87 -17.62 4.74
N PHE A 195 14.44 -17.24 5.93
CA PHE A 195 15.33 -16.67 6.94
C PHE A 195 14.78 -16.89 8.36
N HIS A 196 15.67 -16.72 9.33
CA HIS A 196 15.30 -16.70 10.74
C HIS A 196 15.08 -15.28 11.21
N TRP A 197 14.13 -15.12 12.14
CA TRP A 197 14.01 -13.93 12.98
C TRP A 197 14.46 -14.27 14.38
N PHE A 198 15.45 -13.55 14.89
CA PHE A 198 15.94 -13.65 16.26
C PHE A 198 15.19 -12.64 17.14
N ILE A 199 14.33 -13.15 18.01
CA ILE A 199 13.45 -12.37 18.86
C ILE A 199 14.09 -12.32 20.23
N TYR A 200 15.01 -11.39 20.42
CA TYR A 200 15.62 -11.17 21.73
C TYR A 200 14.61 -10.51 22.63
N GLN A 201 14.45 -11.06 23.83
CA GLN A 201 13.60 -10.49 24.84
C GLN A 201 14.26 -10.47 26.20
N LYS A 202 14.02 -9.38 26.94
CA LYS A 202 14.36 -9.22 28.35
C LYS A 202 13.20 -8.51 29.05
N ASN A 203 12.78 -9.01 30.20
CA ASN A 203 11.59 -8.52 30.90
C ASN A 203 10.38 -8.42 29.95
N ASN A 204 9.68 -7.27 29.90
CA ASN A 204 8.57 -7.00 29.00
C ASN A 204 8.99 -6.34 27.68
N LYS A 205 10.30 -6.34 27.36
CA LYS A 205 10.84 -5.70 26.13
C LYS A 205 11.27 -6.74 25.11
N VAL A 206 11.26 -6.33 23.86
CA VAL A 206 11.88 -7.05 22.74
C VAL A 206 12.79 -6.11 21.95
N MET A 207 13.81 -6.69 21.32
CA MET A 207 14.71 -5.95 20.45
C MET A 207 14.16 -5.92 19.03
N LEU A 208 14.19 -4.74 18.42
CA LEU A 208 13.95 -4.54 17.01
C LEU A 208 15.14 -3.83 16.37
N CYS A 209 15.38 -4.08 15.09
CA CYS A 209 16.33 -3.35 14.29
C CYS A 209 15.63 -2.60 13.16
N LYS A 210 16.16 -1.45 12.79
CA LYS A 210 15.65 -0.65 11.68
C LYS A 210 16.23 -1.14 10.37
N ASN A 211 15.37 -1.53 9.42
CA ASN A 211 15.83 -1.90 8.09
C ASN A 211 16.43 -0.69 7.36
N PRO A 212 17.40 -0.91 6.45
CA PRO A 212 17.96 0.15 5.60
C PRO A 212 16.88 0.74 4.66
N ASP A 213 17.24 1.79 3.95
CA ASP A 213 16.37 2.51 3.01
C ASP A 213 15.96 1.69 1.80
N GLU A 214 16.66 0.60 1.54
CA GLU A 214 16.45 -0.28 0.40
C GLU A 214 16.01 -1.69 0.80
N GLY A 215 15.56 -2.46 -0.18
CA GLY A 215 15.19 -3.86 0.01
C GLY A 215 13.75 -4.05 0.49
N ILE A 216 13.55 -5.05 1.35
CA ILE A 216 12.23 -5.42 1.86
C ILE A 216 11.94 -4.66 3.15
N TRP A 217 10.74 -4.07 3.22
CA TRP A 217 10.30 -3.26 4.36
C TRP A 217 11.28 -2.13 4.74
N PRO A 218 11.72 -1.28 3.79
CA PRO A 218 12.70 -0.26 4.06
C PRO A 218 12.22 0.73 5.10
N ASN A 219 13.12 1.13 6.01
CA ASN A 219 12.85 2.01 7.15
C ASN A 219 11.84 1.48 8.18
N LEU A 220 11.42 0.22 8.08
CA LEU A 220 10.54 -0.39 9.08
C LEU A 220 11.35 -1.11 10.17
N TRP A 221 10.76 -1.18 11.35
CA TRP A 221 11.29 -1.91 12.48
C TRP A 221 10.95 -3.39 12.37
N VAL A 222 11.97 -4.24 12.38
CA VAL A 222 11.84 -5.70 12.24
C VAL A 222 12.67 -6.44 13.30
N PHE A 223 12.44 -7.73 13.47
CA PHE A 223 13.35 -8.55 14.27
C PHE A 223 14.67 -8.76 13.52
N PRO A 224 15.83 -8.83 14.23
CA PRO A 224 17.12 -9.15 13.64
C PRO A 224 17.08 -10.44 12.81
N LYS A 225 17.72 -10.43 11.64
CA LYS A 225 17.87 -11.62 10.77
C LYS A 225 19.20 -12.35 11.02
N ARG A 226 20.11 -11.74 11.75
CA ARG A 226 21.40 -12.31 12.17
C ARG A 226 21.42 -12.47 13.68
N GLU A 227 22.24 -13.40 14.14
CA GLU A 227 22.48 -13.58 15.56
C GLU A 227 23.37 -12.42 16.07
N LEU A 228 22.87 -11.69 17.06
CA LEU A 228 23.56 -10.54 17.67
C LEU A 228 24.26 -10.90 18.98
N PHE A 229 23.77 -11.94 19.66
CA PHE A 229 24.31 -12.40 20.93
C PHE A 229 24.68 -13.87 20.83
N GLN A 230 25.91 -14.21 21.21
CA GLN A 230 26.34 -15.59 21.38
C GLN A 230 25.82 -16.09 22.73
N THR A 231 24.68 -16.72 22.74
CA THR A 231 24.09 -17.25 23.96
C THR A 231 24.02 -18.79 23.93
N LYS A 232 24.42 -19.45 25.03
CA LYS A 232 24.21 -20.88 25.25
C LYS A 232 22.81 -21.21 25.78
N GLN A 233 21.91 -20.20 25.81
CA GLN A 233 20.57 -20.33 26.38
C GLN A 233 19.62 -21.10 25.44
N ASN A 234 18.58 -21.69 26.03
CA ASN A 234 17.54 -22.42 25.29
C ASN A 234 16.82 -21.49 24.31
N ILE A 235 16.94 -21.81 23.02
CA ILE A 235 16.23 -21.14 21.94
C ILE A 235 14.84 -21.75 21.84
N ASN A 236 13.81 -20.97 22.16
CA ASN A 236 12.43 -21.38 21.94
C ASN A 236 12.01 -21.07 20.50
N LYS A 237 11.72 -22.13 19.72
CA LYS A 237 11.33 -22.01 18.30
C LYS A 237 9.82 -21.85 18.19
N LEU A 238 9.34 -20.75 17.61
CA LEU A 238 7.95 -20.63 17.20
C LEU A 238 7.71 -21.34 15.86
N PRO A 239 6.46 -21.75 15.57
CA PRO A 239 6.11 -22.32 14.27
C PRO A 239 6.51 -21.38 13.12
N SER A 240 7.18 -21.94 12.11
CA SER A 240 7.50 -21.23 10.88
C SER A 240 6.23 -20.88 10.13
N PHE A 241 6.24 -19.76 9.40
CA PHE A 241 5.09 -19.33 8.63
C PHE A 241 5.49 -18.68 7.31
N LYS A 242 4.55 -18.70 6.38
CA LYS A 242 4.70 -18.03 5.09
C LYS A 242 4.12 -16.63 5.13
N HIS A 243 4.88 -15.64 4.63
CA HIS A 243 4.40 -14.29 4.37
C HIS A 243 4.60 -13.92 2.92
N SER A 244 3.51 -13.59 2.22
CA SER A 244 3.51 -13.33 0.78
C SER A 244 3.43 -11.85 0.46
N LEU A 245 4.36 -11.37 -0.35
CA LEU A 245 4.29 -10.07 -1.03
C LEU A 245 3.84 -10.27 -2.49
N SER A 246 3.69 -9.18 -3.24
CA SER A 246 3.30 -9.23 -4.65
C SER A 246 4.30 -10.00 -5.53
N HIS A 247 5.58 -9.93 -5.23
CA HIS A 247 6.68 -10.47 -6.05
C HIS A 247 7.57 -11.48 -5.31
N LYS A 248 7.34 -11.69 -3.99
CA LYS A 248 8.19 -12.56 -3.17
C LYS A 248 7.38 -13.26 -2.08
N ASP A 249 7.73 -14.50 -1.82
CA ASP A 249 7.22 -15.30 -0.70
C ASP A 249 8.34 -15.51 0.32
N PHE A 250 8.08 -15.22 1.58
CA PHE A 250 8.99 -15.44 2.70
C PHE A 250 8.57 -16.66 3.51
N HIS A 251 9.52 -17.51 3.82
CA HIS A 251 9.42 -18.55 4.84
C HIS A 251 10.20 -18.09 6.07
N ILE A 252 9.49 -17.66 7.09
CA ILE A 252 10.05 -17.03 8.29
C ILE A 252 10.02 -18.01 9.44
N SER A 253 11.18 -18.27 10.05
CA SER A 253 11.34 -19.14 11.20
C SER A 253 11.74 -18.33 12.45
N PRO A 254 10.78 -17.94 13.31
CA PRO A 254 11.07 -17.14 14.48
C PRO A 254 11.73 -17.96 15.59
N ARG A 255 12.71 -17.37 16.27
CA ARG A 255 13.46 -17.95 17.39
C ARG A 255 13.44 -16.96 18.55
N ILE A 256 12.81 -17.32 19.66
CA ILE A 256 12.79 -16.48 20.88
C ILE A 256 14.02 -16.83 21.71
N ILE A 257 14.73 -15.79 22.14
CA ILE A 257 15.94 -15.88 22.95
C ILE A 257 15.77 -14.94 24.13
N ASN A 258 15.73 -15.50 25.33
CA ASN A 258 15.77 -14.71 26.54
C ASN A 258 17.21 -14.32 26.82
N ILE A 259 17.46 -13.06 27.10
CA ILE A 259 18.80 -12.57 27.45
C ILE A 259 18.78 -11.89 28.81
N PRO A 260 19.91 -11.89 29.55
CA PRO A 260 20.06 -11.15 30.80
C PRO A 260 19.77 -9.65 30.64
N ASP A 261 19.33 -9.01 31.70
CA ASP A 261 18.94 -7.59 31.66
C ASP A 261 20.12 -6.63 31.45
N ASP A 262 21.31 -7.03 31.86
CA ASP A 262 22.55 -6.30 31.72
C ASP A 262 23.18 -6.40 30.32
N MET A 263 22.66 -7.30 29.46
CA MET A 263 23.20 -7.50 28.12
C MET A 263 22.69 -6.40 27.18
N GLU A 264 23.60 -5.59 26.67
CA GLU A 264 23.35 -4.52 25.70
C GLU A 264 23.96 -4.87 24.33
N THR A 265 23.64 -4.09 23.31
CA THR A 265 24.21 -4.19 21.98
C THR A 265 24.73 -2.83 21.55
N ASP A 266 25.88 -2.80 20.89
CA ASP A 266 26.48 -1.59 20.32
C ASP A 266 25.91 -1.24 18.93
N ASP A 267 24.93 -1.99 18.44
CA ASP A 267 24.30 -1.73 17.13
C ASP A 267 23.31 -0.57 17.23
N GLU A 268 23.74 0.64 16.85
CA GLU A 268 22.96 1.88 16.88
C GLU A 268 21.60 1.78 16.12
N LYS A 269 21.46 0.79 15.25
CA LYS A 269 20.22 0.55 14.50
C LYS A 269 19.21 -0.30 15.28
N THR A 270 19.49 -0.67 16.50
CA THR A 270 18.61 -1.48 17.35
C THR A 270 17.98 -0.65 18.46
N ILE A 271 16.79 -1.09 18.88
CA ILE A 271 16.09 -0.53 20.05
C ILE A 271 15.49 -1.64 20.89
N TRP A 272 15.48 -1.43 22.19
CA TRP A 272 14.67 -2.19 23.13
C TRP A 272 13.33 -1.50 23.35
N ILE A 273 12.23 -2.17 23.01
CA ILE A 273 10.88 -1.61 23.11
C ILE A 273 9.97 -2.53 23.91
N GLU A 274 9.11 -1.96 24.74
CA GLU A 274 8.06 -2.69 25.41
C GLU A 274 7.11 -3.34 24.40
N LYS A 275 6.74 -4.60 24.61
CA LYS A 275 5.91 -5.39 23.68
C LYS A 275 4.58 -4.70 23.32
N ASN A 276 3.94 -4.02 24.28
CA ASN A 276 2.71 -3.27 24.08
C ASN A 276 2.87 -1.96 23.28
N LYS A 277 4.11 -1.45 23.19
CA LYS A 277 4.40 -0.20 22.45
C LYS A 277 4.80 -0.43 21.00
N ILE A 278 5.00 -1.67 20.54
CA ILE A 278 5.44 -1.98 19.17
C ILE A 278 4.43 -1.50 18.12
N ALA A 279 3.13 -1.56 18.43
CA ALA A 279 2.09 -1.01 17.57
C ALA A 279 2.23 0.51 17.31
N LYS A 280 3.05 1.20 18.11
CA LYS A 280 3.38 2.63 17.94
C LYS A 280 4.55 2.87 17.01
N LEU A 281 5.18 1.82 16.46
CA LEU A 281 6.27 1.91 15.48
C LEU A 281 5.80 1.56 14.08
N GLY A 282 6.51 2.03 13.07
CA GLY A 282 6.37 1.57 11.70
C GLY A 282 6.94 0.15 11.55
N ALA A 283 6.15 -0.87 11.87
CA ALA A 283 6.53 -2.27 11.75
C ALA A 283 5.64 -3.02 10.73
N PRO A 284 6.19 -3.99 9.98
CA PRO A 284 5.39 -4.77 9.03
C PRO A 284 4.46 -5.74 9.78
N LYS A 285 3.33 -6.07 9.15
CA LYS A 285 2.31 -6.95 9.72
C LYS A 285 2.87 -8.21 10.39
N PRO A 286 3.78 -9.00 9.78
CA PRO A 286 4.27 -10.21 10.42
C PRO A 286 5.03 -9.98 11.74
N VAL A 287 5.67 -8.82 11.92
CA VAL A 287 6.27 -8.43 13.21
C VAL A 287 5.17 -8.21 14.25
N LEU A 288 4.13 -7.45 13.89
CA LEU A 288 3.00 -7.17 14.77
C LEU A 288 2.24 -8.44 15.17
N ASP A 289 2.07 -9.37 14.22
CA ASP A 289 1.38 -10.65 14.46
C ASP A 289 2.17 -11.56 15.43
N ILE A 290 3.50 -11.59 15.33
CA ILE A 290 4.36 -12.33 16.26
C ILE A 290 4.26 -11.74 17.66
N VAL A 291 4.36 -10.42 17.80
CA VAL A 291 4.30 -9.76 19.10
C VAL A 291 2.98 -10.03 19.80
N LYS A 292 1.87 -9.98 19.08
CA LYS A 292 0.55 -10.36 19.61
C LYS A 292 0.53 -11.80 20.14
N LYS A 293 1.16 -12.75 19.41
CA LYS A 293 1.26 -14.14 19.86
C LYS A 293 2.08 -14.27 21.14
N ILE A 294 3.20 -13.55 21.26
CA ILE A 294 4.05 -13.57 22.45
C ILE A 294 3.33 -12.98 23.66
N LEU A 295 2.58 -11.88 23.48
CA LEU A 295 1.77 -11.29 24.55
C LEU A 295 0.70 -12.26 25.06
N ASN A 296 -0.05 -12.88 24.14
CA ASN A 296 -1.11 -13.82 24.49
C ASN A 296 -0.61 -15.14 25.15
N GLN A 297 0.67 -15.50 24.95
CA GLN A 297 1.26 -16.65 25.62
C GLN A 297 1.64 -16.35 27.07
N ASN A 298 2.03 -15.11 27.37
CA ASN A 298 2.33 -14.70 28.75
C ASN A 298 1.06 -14.63 29.62
N ASP A 299 -0.10 -14.28 29.02
CA ASP A 299 -1.38 -14.26 29.75
C ASP A 299 -1.92 -15.66 30.08
N LYS A 300 -1.50 -16.71 29.34
CA LYS A 300 -1.90 -18.12 29.58
C LYS A 300 -0.97 -18.85 30.56
N GLY A 301 0.17 -18.28 30.89
CA GLY A 301 1.12 -18.84 31.86
C GLY A 301 0.91 -18.38 33.32
N LEU A 302 -0.16 -17.64 33.59
CA LEU A 302 -0.55 -17.12 34.92
C LEU A 302 -1.87 -17.72 35.42
N LEU A 303 -2.28 -18.89 34.92
CA LEU A 303 -3.39 -19.68 35.48
C LEU A 303 -2.88 -21.02 35.99
#